data_f0121fa5ea41e6d42359734830a1d57c
#
_entry.id   f0121fa5ea41e6d42359734830a1d57c
#
_cell.length_a   1.000
_cell.length_b   1.000
_cell.length_c   1.000
_cell.angle_alpha   90.00
_cell.angle_beta   90.00
_cell.angle_gamma   90.00
#
_symmetry.space_group_name_H-M   'P 1'
#
loop_
_entity.id
_entity.type
_entity.pdbx_description
1 polymer ?
#
loop_
_entity_poly.entity_id
_entity_poly.type
_entity_poly.pdbx_seq_one_letter_code
_entity_poly.pdbx_strand_id
1 'polypeptide(L)'
;MKVILKGGLGNQLFQLGLGVLLSRKLNCELEIDVSLLNPLVRGQYNRDVGVFNFALPGVSYSISNDYSSLNLFSRLKRFILNRFYNHFHGFIPSVNSGAGFNILDGYFQSYRYYIDDIAYIKSLFTLRDVHRVEKVSLLEKEIQNSLSYVIHVRRGDYAEDASVASSHLICFPSYYQRLIDSIESEKSDVTWFVFSDDTSWVRNNLSFSSNVVFVSELFLGYPAAPAIEIHLMSFGYAHVISNSTFSWWGAFLKRSDGPVYTP
;
A
#
# COMPACT_ATOMS: atom_id res chain seq x y z
N MET A 1 -0.46 20.90 -9.38
CA MET A 1 -0.37 20.12 -8.12
C MET A 1 0.88 19.30 -8.15
N LYS A 2 1.77 19.43 -7.16
CA LYS A 2 2.97 18.60 -7.04
C LYS A 2 2.80 17.62 -5.88
N VAL A 3 3.01 16.32 -6.11
CA VAL A 3 3.01 15.29 -5.07
C VAL A 3 4.40 14.70 -4.93
N ILE A 4 4.90 14.61 -3.69
CA ILE A 4 6.22 14.08 -3.41
C ILE A 4 6.05 12.68 -2.85
N LEU A 5 6.56 11.70 -3.61
CA LEU A 5 6.49 10.28 -3.21
C LEU A 5 7.62 9.91 -2.26
N LYS A 6 7.27 9.16 -1.21
CA LYS A 6 8.22 8.65 -0.21
C LYS A 6 7.71 7.39 0.48
N GLY A 7 8.64 6.61 1.00
CA GLY A 7 8.33 5.36 1.69
C GLY A 7 7.98 4.20 0.77
N GLY A 8 7.44 3.12 1.32
CA GLY A 8 7.03 1.93 0.59
C GLY A 8 5.81 2.13 -0.28
N LEU A 9 5.46 1.13 -1.12
CA LEU A 9 4.39 1.21 -2.10
C LEU A 9 3.04 1.64 -1.48
N GLY A 10 2.66 1.11 -0.33
CA GLY A 10 1.41 1.52 0.33
C GLY A 10 1.35 3.02 0.64
N ASN A 11 2.47 3.62 1.04
CA ASN A 11 2.56 5.07 1.26
C ASN A 11 2.48 5.85 -0.06
N GLN A 12 3.17 5.38 -1.10
CA GLN A 12 3.14 5.98 -2.43
C GLN A 12 1.71 6.00 -3.00
N LEU A 13 0.92 4.95 -2.78
CA LEU A 13 -0.47 4.87 -3.21
C LEU A 13 -1.35 5.92 -2.50
N PHE A 14 -1.17 6.13 -1.19
CA PHE A 14 -1.88 7.20 -0.47
C PHE A 14 -1.53 8.58 -1.00
N GLN A 15 -0.25 8.84 -1.23
CA GLN A 15 0.23 10.11 -1.73
C GLN A 15 -0.26 10.40 -3.13
N LEU A 16 -0.11 9.42 -4.04
CA LEU A 16 -0.52 9.57 -5.43
C LEU A 16 -2.05 9.66 -5.57
N GLY A 17 -2.79 8.81 -4.85
CA GLY A 17 -4.26 8.83 -4.88
C GLY A 17 -4.82 10.20 -4.50
N LEU A 18 -4.30 10.80 -3.42
CA LEU A 18 -4.68 12.16 -3.02
C LEU A 18 -4.26 13.19 -4.06
N GLY A 19 -3.03 13.10 -4.60
CA GLY A 19 -2.55 14.00 -5.64
C GLY A 19 -3.43 13.99 -6.89
N VAL A 20 -3.84 12.81 -7.34
CA VAL A 20 -4.74 12.65 -8.49
C VAL A 20 -6.13 13.26 -8.21
N LEU A 21 -6.71 13.00 -7.04
CA LEU A 21 -8.01 13.57 -6.69
C LEU A 21 -7.97 15.10 -6.63
N LEU A 22 -6.94 15.67 -6.00
CA LEU A 22 -6.84 17.11 -5.87
C LEU A 22 -6.51 17.79 -7.21
N SER A 23 -5.64 17.20 -8.04
CA SER A 23 -5.37 17.74 -9.38
C SER A 23 -6.63 17.76 -10.25
N ARG A 24 -7.44 16.70 -10.18
CA ARG A 24 -8.74 16.62 -10.85
C ARG A 24 -9.73 17.68 -10.32
N LYS A 25 -9.86 17.76 -8.98
CA LYS A 25 -10.78 18.72 -8.32
C LYS A 25 -10.42 20.18 -8.63
N LEU A 26 -9.13 20.49 -8.70
CA LEU A 26 -8.62 21.84 -8.96
C LEU A 26 -8.39 22.11 -10.45
N ASN A 27 -8.65 21.14 -11.32
CA ASN A 27 -8.41 21.20 -12.76
C ASN A 27 -7.00 21.72 -13.10
N CYS A 28 -5.98 21.11 -12.49
CA CYS A 28 -4.59 21.49 -12.67
C CYS A 28 -3.70 20.28 -13.01
N GLU A 29 -2.57 20.54 -13.64
CA GLU A 29 -1.58 19.51 -13.95
C GLU A 29 -1.04 18.83 -12.69
N LEU A 30 -0.76 17.52 -12.77
CA LEU A 30 -0.16 16.73 -11.72
C LEU A 30 1.33 16.53 -12.02
N GLU A 31 2.18 16.95 -11.11
CA GLU A 31 3.61 16.65 -11.09
C GLU A 31 3.90 15.64 -9.98
N ILE A 32 4.54 14.51 -10.34
CA ILE A 32 4.94 13.47 -9.41
C ILE A 32 6.45 13.58 -9.17
N ASP A 33 6.83 13.96 -7.96
CA ASP A 33 8.24 14.07 -7.56
C ASP A 33 8.70 12.78 -6.90
N VAL A 34 9.65 12.10 -7.53
CA VAL A 34 10.24 10.83 -7.06
C VAL A 34 11.61 11.00 -6.41
N SER A 35 12.07 12.23 -6.21
CA SER A 35 13.42 12.53 -5.72
C SER A 35 13.73 11.91 -4.35
N LEU A 36 12.73 11.72 -3.49
CA LEU A 36 12.91 11.09 -2.17
C LEU A 36 12.95 9.56 -2.21
N LEU A 37 12.66 8.94 -3.36
CA LEU A 37 12.82 7.49 -3.55
C LEU A 37 14.21 7.15 -4.11
N ASN A 38 15.01 8.18 -4.50
CA ASN A 38 16.35 7.99 -5.03
C ASN A 38 17.33 7.62 -3.90
N PRO A 39 18.14 6.54 -4.05
CA PRO A 39 19.11 6.08 -3.05
C PRO A 39 20.22 7.09 -2.75
N LEU A 40 20.46 8.08 -3.63
CA LEU A 40 21.47 9.12 -3.42
C LEU A 40 21.04 10.20 -2.42
N VAL A 41 19.78 10.23 -2.02
CA VAL A 41 19.29 11.14 -0.98
C VAL A 41 19.61 10.56 0.40
N ARG A 42 20.49 11.24 1.16
CA ARG A 42 21.02 10.78 2.46
C ARG A 42 19.92 10.35 3.42
N GLY A 43 20.07 9.17 3.99
CA GLY A 43 19.29 8.68 5.13
C GLY A 43 17.94 8.06 4.78
N GLN A 44 17.64 7.83 3.49
CA GLN A 44 16.46 7.07 3.08
C GLN A 44 16.85 5.72 2.46
N TYR A 45 16.09 4.68 2.78
CA TYR A 45 16.24 3.39 2.12
C TYR A 45 15.92 3.53 0.64
N ASN A 46 16.71 2.86 -0.20
CA ASN A 46 16.39 2.72 -1.63
C ASN A 46 15.00 2.08 -1.77
N ARG A 47 14.04 2.81 -2.31
CA ARG A 47 12.68 2.32 -2.53
C ARG A 47 12.31 2.50 -4.00
N ASP A 48 11.85 1.43 -4.60
CA ASP A 48 11.37 1.48 -5.99
C ASP A 48 10.11 2.36 -6.11
N VAL A 49 9.95 2.98 -7.28
CA VAL A 49 8.77 3.76 -7.64
C VAL A 49 7.65 2.80 -8.06
N GLY A 50 7.12 2.06 -7.08
CA GLY A 50 6.18 0.98 -7.33
C GLY A 50 4.84 1.41 -7.91
N VAL A 51 4.42 2.67 -7.72
CA VAL A 51 3.13 3.17 -8.21
C VAL A 51 3.01 3.13 -9.74
N PHE A 52 4.10 3.19 -10.49
CA PHE A 52 4.07 3.13 -11.95
C PHE A 52 3.85 1.72 -12.52
N ASN A 53 3.76 0.72 -11.66
CA ASN A 53 3.29 -0.62 -12.05
C ASN A 53 1.76 -0.70 -12.16
N PHE A 54 1.03 0.36 -11.77
CA PHE A 54 -0.42 0.49 -11.97
C PHE A 54 -0.73 1.31 -13.22
N ALA A 55 -1.91 1.10 -13.79
CA ALA A 55 -2.30 1.65 -15.10
C ALA A 55 -2.58 3.16 -15.07
N LEU A 56 -3.10 3.69 -13.94
CA LEU A 56 -3.47 5.10 -13.76
C LEU A 56 -4.33 5.66 -14.92
N PRO A 57 -5.45 5.03 -15.28
CA PRO A 57 -6.21 5.38 -16.46
C PRO A 57 -6.76 6.82 -16.38
N GLY A 58 -6.59 7.57 -17.47
CA GLY A 58 -7.09 8.95 -17.58
C GLY A 58 -6.32 10.00 -16.76
N VAL A 59 -5.19 9.62 -16.15
CA VAL A 59 -4.34 10.53 -15.38
C VAL A 59 -3.23 11.07 -16.28
N SER A 60 -3.23 12.38 -16.50
CA SER A 60 -2.12 13.08 -17.14
C SER A 60 -1.17 13.60 -16.06
N TYR A 61 0.12 13.27 -16.16
CA TYR A 61 1.12 13.69 -15.18
C TYR A 61 2.51 13.87 -15.81
N SER A 62 3.32 14.70 -15.17
CA SER A 62 4.76 14.78 -15.40
C SER A 62 5.53 14.17 -14.22
N ILE A 63 6.74 13.70 -14.48
CA ILE A 63 7.62 13.14 -13.44
C ILE A 63 8.80 14.09 -13.24
N SER A 64 9.07 14.45 -11.99
CA SER A 64 10.28 15.19 -11.61
C SER A 64 11.12 14.36 -10.64
N ASN A 65 12.44 14.54 -10.75
CA ASN A 65 13.44 13.93 -9.87
C ASN A 65 14.42 15.00 -9.35
N ASP A 66 13.92 16.21 -9.15
CA ASP A 66 14.76 17.34 -8.73
C ASP A 66 14.28 17.91 -7.39
N TYR A 67 14.89 17.42 -6.32
CA TYR A 67 14.69 17.96 -4.98
C TYR A 67 15.27 19.39 -4.80
N SER A 68 16.19 19.79 -5.65
CA SER A 68 16.90 21.09 -5.54
C SER A 68 16.13 22.25 -6.17
N SER A 69 15.16 21.96 -7.04
CA SER A 69 14.39 22.98 -7.80
C SER A 69 13.46 23.83 -6.94
N LEU A 70 13.22 23.44 -5.70
CA LEU A 70 12.42 24.23 -4.77
C LEU A 70 13.22 25.44 -4.29
N ASN A 71 12.73 26.63 -4.59
CA ASN A 71 13.32 27.87 -4.09
C ASN A 71 13.33 27.90 -2.54
N LEU A 72 14.17 28.76 -1.93
CA LEU A 72 14.37 28.81 -0.49
C LEU A 72 13.05 29.01 0.28
N PHE A 73 12.12 29.78 -0.26
CA PHE A 73 10.80 30.03 0.35
C PHE A 73 9.93 28.77 0.34
N SER A 74 9.92 28.03 -0.76
CA SER A 74 9.21 26.74 -0.87
C SER A 74 9.84 25.69 0.05
N ARG A 75 11.17 25.69 0.21
CA ARG A 75 11.88 24.81 1.15
C ARG A 75 11.54 25.16 2.61
N LEU A 76 11.46 26.44 2.97
CA LEU A 76 11.08 26.88 4.31
C LEU A 76 9.60 26.58 4.59
N LYS A 77 8.71 26.90 3.66
CA LYS A 77 7.28 26.55 3.74
C LYS A 77 7.11 25.04 3.88
N ARG A 78 7.85 24.25 3.13
CA ARG A 78 7.89 22.80 3.21
C ARG A 78 8.42 22.30 4.56
N PHE A 79 9.49 22.90 5.09
CA PHE A 79 10.03 22.54 6.41
C PHE A 79 9.00 22.76 7.51
N ILE A 80 8.28 23.88 7.49
CA ILE A 80 7.22 24.19 8.44
C ILE A 80 6.03 23.22 8.26
N LEU A 81 5.59 23.00 7.02
CA LEU A 81 4.50 22.08 6.72
C LEU A 81 4.85 20.62 7.08
N ASN A 82 6.09 20.17 6.76
CA ASN A 82 6.57 18.85 7.13
C ASN A 82 6.58 18.61 8.64
N ARG A 83 6.92 19.63 9.43
CA ARG A 83 6.88 19.53 10.88
C ARG A 83 5.44 19.31 11.39
N PHE A 84 4.44 19.84 10.68
CA PHE A 84 3.02 19.64 11.01
C PHE A 84 2.46 18.36 10.38
N TYR A 85 2.75 18.05 9.11
CA TYR A 85 2.12 16.97 8.36
C TYR A 85 2.84 15.61 8.50
N ASN A 86 4.15 15.58 8.74
CA ASN A 86 4.87 14.33 9.00
C ASN A 86 4.55 13.72 10.37
N HIS A 87 4.01 14.50 11.30
CA HIS A 87 3.54 14.01 12.60
C HIS A 87 2.06 13.66 12.58
N PHE A 88 1.30 14.10 11.56
CA PHE A 88 -0.11 13.76 11.40
C PHE A 88 -0.27 12.71 10.31
N HIS A 89 -0.35 11.45 10.70
CA HIS A 89 -0.72 10.35 9.81
C HIS A 89 -2.23 10.35 9.47
N GLY A 90 -3.01 11.21 10.09
CA GLY A 90 -4.45 11.25 10.01
C GLY A 90 -5.04 12.12 8.89
N PHE A 91 -6.35 12.27 8.92
CA PHE A 91 -7.11 13.12 8.00
C PHE A 91 -7.01 14.60 8.37
N ILE A 92 -6.68 15.43 7.40
CA ILE A 92 -6.59 16.89 7.52
C ILE A 92 -7.63 17.52 6.58
N PRO A 93 -8.75 18.05 7.11
CA PRO A 93 -9.84 18.59 6.28
C PRO A 93 -9.41 19.68 5.29
N SER A 94 -8.49 20.57 5.70
CA SER A 94 -7.98 21.64 4.84
C SER A 94 -7.19 21.13 3.63
N VAL A 95 -6.51 19.98 3.74
CA VAL A 95 -5.87 19.33 2.60
C VAL A 95 -6.91 18.80 1.63
N ASN A 96 -7.97 18.18 2.13
CA ASN A 96 -9.04 17.63 1.30
C ASN A 96 -9.82 18.72 0.51
N SER A 97 -9.85 19.94 1.01
CA SER A 97 -10.44 21.07 0.26
C SER A 97 -9.57 21.50 -0.92
N GLY A 98 -8.27 21.17 -0.94
CA GLY A 98 -7.29 21.61 -1.93
C GLY A 98 -6.93 23.09 -1.83
N ALA A 99 -7.56 23.85 -0.93
CA ALA A 99 -7.37 25.29 -0.82
C ALA A 99 -5.95 25.62 -0.30
N GLY A 100 -5.16 26.28 -1.13
CA GLY A 100 -3.82 26.78 -0.79
C GLY A 100 -2.70 25.73 -0.81
N PHE A 101 -2.95 24.52 -1.29
CA PHE A 101 -1.95 23.46 -1.42
C PHE A 101 -1.53 23.27 -2.89
N ASN A 102 -0.30 23.68 -3.20
CA ASN A 102 0.31 23.40 -4.51
C ASN A 102 1.27 22.22 -4.43
N ILE A 103 1.68 21.82 -3.22
CA ILE A 103 2.64 20.75 -2.97
C ILE A 103 2.10 19.86 -1.84
N LEU A 104 2.00 18.56 -2.11
CA LEU A 104 1.68 17.52 -1.15
C LEU A 104 2.97 16.80 -0.72
N ASP A 105 3.38 17.05 0.52
CA ASP A 105 4.55 16.41 1.13
C ASP A 105 4.15 15.86 2.51
N GLY A 106 3.64 14.65 2.53
CA GLY A 106 3.12 13.96 3.72
C GLY A 106 2.74 12.53 3.39
N TYR A 107 2.29 11.75 4.38
CA TYR A 107 1.86 10.36 4.16
C TYR A 107 0.38 10.23 3.84
N PHE A 108 -0.48 11.11 4.39
CA PHE A 108 -1.92 11.19 4.11
C PHE A 108 -2.67 9.86 4.25
N GLN A 109 -2.33 9.07 5.26
CA GLN A 109 -2.81 7.70 5.47
C GLN A 109 -4.23 7.70 6.05
N SER A 110 -5.22 8.11 5.26
CA SER A 110 -6.62 8.09 5.68
C SER A 110 -7.56 7.83 4.51
N TYR A 111 -8.47 6.86 4.68
CA TYR A 111 -9.53 6.59 3.71
C TYR A 111 -10.50 7.76 3.52
N ARG A 112 -10.56 8.67 4.49
CA ARG A 112 -11.45 9.85 4.45
C ARG A 112 -11.15 10.80 3.30
N TYR A 113 -9.94 10.74 2.74
CA TYR A 113 -9.61 11.48 1.52
C TYR A 113 -10.31 10.92 0.28
N TYR A 114 -10.74 9.65 0.32
CA TYR A 114 -11.26 8.89 -0.81
C TYR A 114 -12.74 8.56 -0.70
N ILE A 115 -13.38 8.91 0.41
CA ILE A 115 -14.72 8.42 0.76
C ILE A 115 -15.77 8.73 -0.33
N ASP A 116 -15.65 9.86 -1.00
CA ASP A 116 -16.56 10.30 -2.05
C ASP A 116 -16.17 9.77 -3.45
N ASP A 117 -14.96 9.22 -3.60
CA ASP A 117 -14.37 8.81 -4.89
C ASP A 117 -13.79 7.38 -4.85
N ILE A 118 -14.29 6.50 -3.97
CA ILE A 118 -13.76 5.14 -3.75
C ILE A 118 -13.65 4.34 -5.06
N ALA A 119 -14.71 4.33 -5.88
CA ALA A 119 -14.73 3.59 -7.14
C ALA A 119 -13.67 4.11 -8.11
N TYR A 120 -13.51 5.42 -8.19
CA TYR A 120 -12.48 6.04 -9.02
C TYR A 120 -11.07 5.68 -8.54
N ILE A 121 -10.78 5.79 -7.25
CA ILE A 121 -9.48 5.39 -6.68
C ILE A 121 -9.18 3.92 -6.95
N LYS A 122 -10.15 3.02 -6.78
CA LYS A 122 -9.99 1.59 -7.10
C LYS A 122 -9.65 1.38 -8.58
N SER A 123 -10.25 2.15 -9.49
CA SER A 123 -9.97 2.05 -10.93
C SER A 123 -8.56 2.52 -11.31
N LEU A 124 -7.99 3.47 -10.57
CA LEU A 124 -6.63 3.98 -10.82
C LEU A 124 -5.56 2.91 -10.59
N PHE A 125 -5.72 2.12 -9.53
CA PHE A 125 -4.70 1.17 -9.08
C PHE A 125 -4.94 -0.25 -9.61
N THR A 126 -5.26 -0.34 -10.89
CA THR A 126 -5.30 -1.62 -11.63
C THR A 126 -3.89 -1.96 -12.11
N LEU A 127 -3.45 -3.21 -11.91
CA LEU A 127 -2.14 -3.68 -12.37
C LEU A 127 -2.01 -3.50 -13.88
N ARG A 128 -0.87 -2.99 -14.35
CA ARG A 128 -0.61 -2.85 -15.80
C ARG A 128 -0.53 -4.22 -16.47
N ASP A 129 -1.06 -4.31 -17.68
CA ASP A 129 -1.12 -5.57 -18.44
C ASP A 129 0.24 -6.22 -18.66
N VAL A 130 1.31 -5.43 -18.77
CA VAL A 130 2.69 -5.94 -18.91
C VAL A 130 3.11 -6.82 -17.71
N HIS A 131 2.50 -6.67 -16.56
CA HIS A 131 2.76 -7.46 -15.35
C HIS A 131 1.77 -8.60 -15.15
N ARG A 132 0.71 -8.70 -15.99
CA ARG A 132 -0.29 -9.77 -15.92
C ARG A 132 0.18 -10.99 -16.72
N VAL A 133 1.35 -11.52 -16.35
CA VAL A 133 1.88 -12.75 -16.91
C VAL A 133 0.98 -13.94 -16.54
N GLU A 134 1.10 -15.06 -17.26
CA GLU A 134 0.26 -16.24 -17.10
C GLU A 134 0.12 -16.68 -15.63
N LYS A 135 1.23 -16.70 -14.90
CA LYS A 135 1.26 -17.06 -13.47
C LYS A 135 0.34 -16.15 -12.62
N VAL A 136 0.30 -14.85 -12.87
CA VAL A 136 -0.60 -13.92 -12.19
C VAL A 136 -2.05 -14.25 -12.51
N SER A 137 -2.36 -14.48 -13.80
CA SER A 137 -3.71 -14.81 -14.24
C SER A 137 -4.22 -16.16 -13.71
N LEU A 138 -3.33 -17.13 -13.52
CA LEU A 138 -3.67 -18.42 -12.90
C LEU A 138 -4.01 -18.24 -11.41
N LEU A 139 -3.20 -17.48 -10.67
CA LEU A 139 -3.45 -17.17 -9.26
C LEU A 139 -4.71 -16.31 -9.07
N GLU A 140 -4.99 -15.33 -9.94
CA GLU A 140 -6.25 -14.59 -9.93
C GLU A 140 -7.45 -15.55 -9.94
N LYS A 141 -7.42 -16.54 -10.87
CA LYS A 141 -8.49 -17.55 -11.00
C LYS A 141 -8.56 -18.47 -9.77
N GLU A 142 -7.43 -18.89 -9.24
CA GLU A 142 -7.37 -19.74 -8.05
C GLU A 142 -7.97 -19.03 -6.83
N ILE A 143 -7.58 -17.77 -6.60
CA ILE A 143 -8.12 -16.94 -5.51
C ILE A 143 -9.64 -16.75 -5.67
N GLN A 144 -10.11 -16.45 -6.90
CA GLN A 144 -11.54 -16.22 -7.16
C GLN A 144 -12.40 -17.47 -7.04
N ASN A 145 -11.87 -18.65 -7.37
CA ASN A 145 -12.61 -19.91 -7.39
C ASN A 145 -12.56 -20.67 -6.06
N SER A 146 -11.88 -20.14 -5.04
CA SER A 146 -11.78 -20.72 -3.70
C SER A 146 -12.46 -19.85 -2.65
N LEU A 147 -12.76 -20.42 -1.49
CA LEU A 147 -13.09 -19.64 -0.29
C LEU A 147 -11.77 -19.03 0.23
N SER A 148 -11.32 -17.97 -0.45
CA SER A 148 -10.00 -17.41 -0.30
C SER A 148 -9.91 -16.43 0.88
N TYR A 149 -9.06 -16.75 1.82
CA TYR A 149 -8.66 -15.85 2.90
C TYR A 149 -7.24 -15.33 2.63
N VAL A 150 -7.15 -14.05 2.38
CA VAL A 150 -5.86 -13.35 2.23
C VAL A 150 -5.34 -12.99 3.61
N ILE A 151 -4.14 -13.42 3.93
CA ILE A 151 -3.43 -13.01 5.15
C ILE A 151 -2.14 -12.28 4.77
N HIS A 152 -1.98 -11.05 5.25
CA HIS A 152 -0.74 -10.29 5.07
C HIS A 152 -0.02 -10.13 6.40
N VAL A 153 1.20 -10.63 6.46
CA VAL A 153 2.08 -10.58 7.63
C VAL A 153 3.27 -9.67 7.33
N ARG A 154 3.34 -8.53 8.02
CA ARG A 154 4.46 -7.59 7.91
C ARG A 154 5.41 -7.77 9.08
N ARG A 155 6.67 -8.11 8.77
CA ARG A 155 7.76 -8.25 9.74
C ARG A 155 8.87 -7.24 9.49
N GLY A 156 9.36 -7.15 8.27
CA GLY A 156 10.34 -6.24 7.67
C GLY A 156 11.28 -5.53 8.60
N ASP A 157 11.59 -4.31 8.27
CA ASP A 157 12.50 -3.41 8.98
C ASP A 157 12.22 -3.28 10.50
N TYR A 158 11.04 -3.76 10.95
CA TYR A 158 10.62 -3.71 12.35
C TYR A 158 11.22 -4.83 13.22
N ALA A 159 11.67 -5.93 12.63
CA ALA A 159 12.24 -7.04 13.36
C ALA A 159 13.72 -6.83 13.69
N GLU A 160 14.42 -5.98 12.93
CA GLU A 160 15.86 -5.74 13.04
C GLU A 160 16.20 -4.51 13.89
N ASP A 161 15.29 -3.56 14.07
CA ASP A 161 15.53 -2.33 14.82
C ASP A 161 14.52 -2.14 15.96
N ALA A 162 14.98 -2.36 17.20
CA ALA A 162 14.16 -2.21 18.40
C ALA A 162 13.59 -0.79 18.60
N SER A 163 14.23 0.25 18.02
CA SER A 163 13.74 1.63 18.06
C SER A 163 12.55 1.84 17.13
N VAL A 164 12.49 1.11 16.03
CA VAL A 164 11.40 1.10 15.06
C VAL A 164 10.24 0.23 15.56
N ALA A 165 10.55 -0.88 16.22
CA ALA A 165 9.56 -1.77 16.83
C ALA A 165 8.68 -1.07 17.88
N SER A 166 9.23 -0.07 18.60
CA SER A 166 8.48 0.71 19.59
C SER A 166 7.52 1.75 18.99
N SER A 167 7.76 2.17 17.75
CA SER A 167 6.96 3.18 17.04
C SER A 167 5.91 2.59 16.10
N HIS A 168 6.06 1.30 15.74
CA HIS A 168 5.12 0.59 14.87
C HIS A 168 4.63 -0.66 15.60
N LEU A 169 3.33 -0.73 15.88
CA LEU A 169 2.72 -1.90 16.50
C LEU A 169 2.85 -3.12 15.59
N ILE A 170 3.84 -3.98 15.86
CA ILE A 170 3.98 -5.28 15.20
C ILE A 170 2.82 -6.16 15.67
N CYS A 171 2.10 -6.76 14.75
CA CYS A 171 1.07 -7.74 15.10
C CYS A 171 1.74 -8.99 15.67
N PHE A 172 1.35 -9.40 16.88
CA PHE A 172 1.87 -10.61 17.54
C PHE A 172 1.39 -11.88 16.82
N PRO A 173 2.12 -12.99 16.90
CA PRO A 173 1.67 -14.28 16.36
C PRO A 173 0.27 -14.66 16.83
N SER A 174 -0.05 -14.38 18.10
CA SER A 174 -1.35 -14.66 18.70
C SER A 174 -2.53 -13.92 18.05
N TYR A 175 -2.29 -12.75 17.41
CA TYR A 175 -3.32 -12.05 16.65
C TYR A 175 -3.71 -12.88 15.41
N TYR A 176 -2.74 -13.29 14.64
CA TYR A 176 -2.97 -14.08 13.43
C TYR A 176 -3.53 -15.47 13.77
N GLN A 177 -2.91 -16.17 14.72
CA GLN A 177 -3.29 -17.55 15.08
C GLN A 177 -4.73 -17.64 15.57
N ARG A 178 -5.16 -16.70 16.44
CA ARG A 178 -6.56 -16.67 16.90
C ARG A 178 -7.56 -16.50 15.76
N LEU A 179 -7.24 -15.68 14.76
CA LEU A 179 -8.11 -15.50 13.60
C LEU A 179 -8.10 -16.74 12.70
N ILE A 180 -6.93 -17.36 12.48
CA ILE A 180 -6.82 -18.60 11.72
C ILE A 180 -7.67 -19.68 12.38
N ASP A 181 -7.48 -19.93 13.67
CA ASP A 181 -8.20 -20.97 14.44
C ASP A 181 -9.72 -20.72 14.42
N SER A 182 -10.15 -19.46 14.63
CA SER A 182 -11.57 -19.10 14.60
C SER A 182 -12.20 -19.34 13.22
N ILE A 183 -11.54 -18.90 12.15
CA ILE A 183 -12.03 -18.99 10.79
C ILE A 183 -12.11 -20.49 10.37
N GLU A 184 -11.06 -21.26 10.64
CA GLU A 184 -11.01 -22.69 10.30
C GLU A 184 -11.99 -23.54 11.12
N SER A 185 -12.34 -23.10 12.33
CA SER A 185 -13.38 -23.79 13.13
C SER A 185 -14.80 -23.54 12.61
N GLU A 186 -15.04 -22.43 11.93
CA GLU A 186 -16.36 -22.02 11.42
C GLU A 186 -16.58 -22.37 9.95
N LYS A 187 -15.52 -22.51 9.17
CA LYS A 187 -15.54 -22.64 7.72
C LYS A 187 -14.76 -23.87 7.28
N SER A 188 -15.41 -24.73 6.48
CA SER A 188 -14.74 -25.77 5.70
C SER A 188 -14.20 -25.19 4.39
N ASP A 189 -13.22 -25.86 3.81
CA ASP A 189 -12.68 -25.58 2.48
C ASP A 189 -12.03 -24.19 2.31
N VAL A 190 -11.53 -23.60 3.41
CA VAL A 190 -10.73 -22.37 3.37
C VAL A 190 -9.43 -22.63 2.61
N THR A 191 -9.03 -21.67 1.78
CA THR A 191 -7.69 -21.60 1.21
C THR A 191 -7.04 -20.27 1.64
N TRP A 192 -5.91 -20.39 2.34
CA TRP A 192 -5.13 -19.26 2.78
C TRP A 192 -4.13 -18.82 1.71
N PHE A 193 -4.19 -17.57 1.32
CA PHE A 193 -3.21 -16.95 0.46
C PHE A 193 -2.34 -16.01 1.32
N VAL A 194 -1.10 -16.44 1.56
CA VAL A 194 -0.17 -15.77 2.46
C VAL A 194 0.71 -14.81 1.68
N PHE A 195 0.71 -13.55 2.10
CA PHE A 195 1.58 -12.50 1.64
C PHE A 195 2.44 -12.04 2.81
N SER A 196 3.76 -12.05 2.64
CA SER A 196 4.69 -11.65 3.70
C SER A 196 6.05 -11.30 3.15
N ASP A 197 6.69 -10.35 3.78
CA ASP A 197 8.13 -10.05 3.60
C ASP A 197 9.05 -11.00 4.36
N ASP A 198 8.48 -11.90 5.21
CA ASP A 198 9.18 -12.96 5.92
C ASP A 198 8.30 -14.23 5.99
N THR A 199 8.25 -14.97 4.90
CA THR A 199 7.49 -16.23 4.82
C THR A 199 8.06 -17.33 5.70
N SER A 200 9.36 -17.31 5.95
CA SER A 200 10.02 -18.25 6.87
C SER A 200 9.49 -18.08 8.30
N TRP A 201 9.34 -16.83 8.74
CA TRP A 201 8.73 -16.57 10.04
C TRP A 201 7.28 -17.04 10.09
N VAL A 202 6.49 -16.81 9.04
CA VAL A 202 5.10 -17.28 8.99
C VAL A 202 5.04 -18.80 9.18
N ARG A 203 5.86 -19.55 8.44
CA ARG A 203 5.94 -21.03 8.55
C ARG A 203 6.32 -21.53 9.94
N ASN A 204 7.17 -20.77 10.65
CA ASN A 204 7.66 -21.17 11.97
C ASN A 204 6.74 -20.76 13.13
N ASN A 205 5.84 -19.81 12.92
CA ASN A 205 5.08 -19.20 14.00
C ASN A 205 3.55 -19.30 13.84
N LEU A 206 3.05 -19.65 12.65
CA LEU A 206 1.63 -19.81 12.39
C LEU A 206 1.33 -21.21 11.87
N SER A 207 0.22 -21.77 12.35
CA SER A 207 -0.26 -23.11 11.96
C SER A 207 -1.57 -22.97 11.22
N PHE A 208 -1.70 -23.69 10.12
CA PHE A 208 -2.89 -23.75 9.31
C PHE A 208 -3.33 -25.21 9.18
N SER A 209 -4.60 -25.49 9.37
CA SER A 209 -5.21 -26.83 9.13
C SER A 209 -5.74 -26.97 7.71
N SER A 210 -5.96 -25.85 7.02
CA SER A 210 -6.50 -25.75 5.66
C SER A 210 -5.37 -25.55 4.63
N ASN A 211 -5.75 -25.52 3.35
CA ASN A 211 -4.81 -25.28 2.26
C ASN A 211 -4.12 -23.91 2.38
N VAL A 212 -2.83 -23.86 2.10
CA VAL A 212 -2.01 -22.62 2.19
C VAL A 212 -1.16 -22.43 0.94
N VAL A 213 -1.27 -21.24 0.34
CA VAL A 213 -0.45 -20.80 -0.78
C VAL A 213 0.40 -19.60 -0.34
N PHE A 214 1.72 -19.74 -0.34
CA PHE A 214 2.66 -18.66 -0.03
C PHE A 214 2.94 -17.83 -1.28
N VAL A 215 2.12 -16.81 -1.51
CA VAL A 215 2.12 -16.05 -2.77
C VAL A 215 3.40 -15.23 -2.95
N SER A 216 3.92 -14.61 -1.90
CA SER A 216 5.14 -13.78 -2.00
C SER A 216 6.36 -14.58 -2.46
N GLU A 217 6.45 -15.88 -2.12
CA GLU A 217 7.53 -16.77 -2.59
C GLU A 217 7.52 -16.94 -4.11
N LEU A 218 6.34 -16.90 -4.70
CA LEU A 218 6.17 -17.12 -6.14
C LEU A 218 6.67 -15.94 -6.99
N PHE A 219 6.84 -14.78 -6.39
CA PHE A 219 7.25 -13.54 -7.08
C PHE A 219 8.59 -12.98 -6.57
N LEU A 220 9.37 -13.78 -5.84
CA LEU A 220 10.71 -13.37 -5.41
C LEU A 220 11.57 -12.94 -6.61
N GLY A 221 12.16 -11.74 -6.51
CA GLY A 221 12.99 -11.17 -7.57
C GLY A 221 12.24 -10.51 -8.75
N TYR A 222 10.92 -10.55 -8.77
CA TYR A 222 10.16 -9.79 -9.78
C TYR A 222 10.16 -8.30 -9.43
N PRO A 223 10.54 -7.39 -10.36
CA PRO A 223 10.57 -5.96 -10.07
C PRO A 223 9.21 -5.37 -9.67
N ALA A 224 8.11 -5.92 -10.21
CA ALA A 224 6.76 -5.50 -9.92
C ALA A 224 6.09 -6.32 -8.79
N ALA A 225 6.80 -7.20 -8.08
CA ALA A 225 6.24 -8.08 -7.07
C ALA A 225 5.30 -7.36 -6.08
N PRO A 226 5.66 -6.21 -5.49
CA PRO A 226 4.75 -5.53 -4.57
C PRO A 226 3.42 -5.09 -5.20
N ALA A 227 3.43 -4.67 -6.47
CA ALA A 227 2.19 -4.29 -7.16
C ALA A 227 1.35 -5.51 -7.55
N ILE A 228 2.00 -6.60 -7.96
CA ILE A 228 1.37 -7.89 -8.23
C ILE A 228 0.71 -8.43 -6.97
N GLU A 229 1.39 -8.36 -5.82
CA GLU A 229 0.83 -8.82 -4.54
C GLU A 229 -0.40 -8.02 -4.13
N ILE A 230 -0.36 -6.67 -4.17
CA ILE A 230 -1.54 -5.84 -3.89
C ILE A 230 -2.69 -6.18 -4.86
N HIS A 231 -2.38 -6.38 -6.13
CA HIS A 231 -3.37 -6.78 -7.12
C HIS A 231 -4.00 -8.14 -6.80
N LEU A 232 -3.19 -9.16 -6.50
CA LEU A 232 -3.68 -10.49 -6.14
C LEU A 232 -4.48 -10.48 -4.83
N MET A 233 -4.02 -9.74 -3.82
CA MET A 233 -4.78 -9.55 -2.58
C MET A 233 -6.19 -9.02 -2.87
N SER A 234 -6.37 -8.13 -3.86
CA SER A 234 -7.68 -7.55 -4.18
C SER A 234 -8.75 -8.56 -4.64
N PHE A 235 -8.35 -9.77 -5.02
CA PHE A 235 -9.29 -10.84 -5.44
C PHE A 235 -9.76 -11.71 -4.28
N GLY A 236 -9.12 -11.62 -3.10
CA GLY A 236 -9.51 -12.42 -1.93
C GLY A 236 -10.94 -12.17 -1.47
N TYR A 237 -11.59 -13.23 -1.01
CA TYR A 237 -12.91 -13.12 -0.38
C TYR A 237 -12.81 -12.33 0.93
N ALA A 238 -11.93 -12.73 1.84
CA ALA A 238 -11.74 -12.10 3.13
C ALA A 238 -10.26 -11.75 3.37
N HIS A 239 -10.00 -10.81 4.27
CA HIS A 239 -8.65 -10.32 4.53
C HIS A 239 -8.34 -10.29 6.02
N VAL A 240 -7.18 -10.84 6.40
CA VAL A 240 -6.54 -10.66 7.71
C VAL A 240 -5.32 -9.77 7.48
N ILE A 241 -5.39 -8.52 7.93
CA ILE A 241 -4.37 -7.53 7.64
C ILE A 241 -3.49 -7.22 8.84
N SER A 242 -2.25 -6.83 8.57
CA SER A 242 -1.33 -6.27 9.57
C SER A 242 -1.49 -4.75 9.67
N ASN A 243 -0.86 -4.13 10.69
CA ASN A 243 -0.74 -2.69 10.80
C ASN A 243 0.26 -2.12 9.77
N SER A 244 -0.12 -2.19 8.50
CA SER A 244 0.70 -1.80 7.36
C SER A 244 -0.15 -1.12 6.29
N THR A 245 0.35 -0.02 5.72
CA THR A 245 -0.29 0.64 4.57
C THR A 245 -0.38 -0.26 3.35
N PHE A 246 0.55 -1.18 3.19
CA PHE A 246 0.52 -2.18 2.12
C PHE A 246 -0.66 -3.14 2.30
N SER A 247 -0.81 -3.71 3.51
CA SER A 247 -1.96 -4.54 3.90
C SER A 247 -3.28 -3.84 3.68
N TRP A 248 -3.33 -2.57 4.11
CA TRP A 248 -4.52 -1.74 3.99
C TRP A 248 -4.94 -1.58 2.53
N TRP A 249 -4.00 -1.32 1.62
CA TRP A 249 -4.32 -1.18 0.20
C TRP A 249 -4.79 -2.49 -0.43
N GLY A 250 -4.21 -3.63 -0.08
CA GLY A 250 -4.70 -4.93 -0.51
C GLY A 250 -6.18 -5.13 -0.16
N ALA A 251 -6.55 -4.82 1.10
CA ALA A 251 -7.93 -4.92 1.56
C ALA A 251 -8.84 -3.81 1.00
N PHE A 252 -8.36 -2.56 0.87
CA PHE A 252 -9.16 -1.46 0.32
C PHE A 252 -9.52 -1.69 -1.16
N LEU A 253 -8.62 -2.26 -1.95
CA LEU A 253 -8.86 -2.57 -3.36
C LEU A 253 -9.70 -3.83 -3.56
N LYS A 254 -10.06 -4.55 -2.50
CA LYS A 254 -10.84 -5.79 -2.60
C LYS A 254 -12.12 -5.61 -3.43
N ARG A 255 -12.48 -6.68 -4.14
CA ARG A 255 -13.62 -6.76 -5.05
C ARG A 255 -14.81 -7.51 -4.44
N SER A 256 -14.60 -8.18 -3.31
CA SER A 256 -15.59 -8.96 -2.58
C SER A 256 -16.24 -8.13 -1.48
N ASP A 257 -17.39 -8.60 -0.97
CA ASP A 257 -18.05 -8.05 0.23
C ASP A 257 -17.62 -8.78 1.51
N GLY A 258 -16.68 -9.71 1.41
CA GLY A 258 -16.19 -10.48 2.56
C GLY A 258 -15.53 -9.60 3.63
N PRO A 259 -15.35 -10.12 4.86
CA PRO A 259 -14.86 -9.35 5.99
C PRO A 259 -13.38 -8.94 5.86
N VAL A 260 -13.03 -7.87 6.58
CA VAL A 260 -11.63 -7.45 6.79
C VAL A 260 -11.38 -7.45 8.30
N TYR A 261 -10.45 -8.30 8.73
CA TYR A 261 -10.00 -8.40 10.12
C TYR A 261 -8.78 -7.51 10.31
N THR A 262 -8.84 -6.62 11.30
CA THR A 262 -7.79 -5.63 11.58
C THR A 262 -7.21 -5.85 12.98
N PRO A 263 -5.93 -5.47 13.22
CA PRO A 263 -5.33 -5.53 14.54
C PRO A 263 -6.02 -4.62 15.56
#